data_c39b44d6480bb2e1afac7610629ef492
#
_entry.id   c39b44d6480bb2e1afac7610629ef492
#
_cell.length_a   1.000
_cell.length_b   1.000
_cell.length_c   1.000
_cell.angle_alpha   90.00
_cell.angle_beta   90.00
_cell.angle_gamma   90.00
#
_symmetry.space_group_name_H-M   'P 1'
#
loop_
_entity.id
_entity.type
_entity.pdbx_description
1 polymer ?
#
loop_
_entity_poly.entity_id
_entity_poly.type
_entity_poly.pdbx_seq_one_letter_code
_entity_poly.pdbx_strand_id
1 'polypeptide(L)'
;LPTNCAILTGLKLARSFKAGWYAIRMLAFFSSEPPILKPILLVEDDPRDLELTLVALERSQLANDVISVTDGAQALDYLLRRNDYADRAEGNPAVILLDLKLPKVNGLEVLEIVRSTEELRSVPIVMLTNSKEPVDLGRAYELGVNSYVVKPVVFQDFISAVADLGVFWAVLNEPPPGSTRTILRSTKP
;
A
#
# COMPACT_ATOMS: atom_id res chain seq x y z
N LEU A 1 15.10 -41.25 -15.12
CA LEU A 1 15.52 -40.01 -14.43
C LEU A 1 15.64 -38.87 -15.42
N PRO A 2 14.69 -37.93 -15.44
CA PRO A 2 14.93 -36.59 -15.93
C PRO A 2 14.37 -35.60 -14.94
N THR A 3 15.20 -34.99 -14.14
CA THR A 3 14.81 -33.91 -13.27
C THR A 3 16.04 -33.11 -12.92
N ASN A 4 16.15 -31.92 -13.36
CA ASN A 4 16.89 -30.82 -12.74
C ASN A 4 17.21 -29.65 -13.70
N CYS A 5 16.63 -29.64 -14.93
CA CYS A 5 16.90 -28.53 -15.86
C CYS A 5 15.87 -27.41 -15.84
N ALA A 6 14.68 -27.61 -15.24
CA ALA A 6 13.60 -26.60 -15.23
C ALA A 6 13.71 -25.54 -14.13
N ILE A 7 14.42 -25.84 -13.03
CA ILE A 7 14.51 -24.93 -11.87
C ILE A 7 15.57 -23.85 -12.09
N LEU A 8 16.62 -24.14 -12.84
CA LEU A 8 17.71 -23.19 -13.09
C LEU A 8 17.41 -22.14 -14.17
N THR A 9 16.46 -22.38 -15.05
CA THR A 9 16.00 -21.40 -16.05
C THR A 9 15.06 -20.34 -15.46
N GLY A 10 14.33 -20.64 -14.38
CA GLY A 10 13.48 -19.70 -13.69
C GLY A 10 14.24 -18.60 -12.94
N LEU A 11 15.43 -18.90 -12.42
CA LEU A 11 16.24 -17.95 -11.64
C LEU A 11 16.98 -16.90 -12.50
N LYS A 12 17.16 -17.12 -13.79
CA LYS A 12 17.79 -16.14 -14.70
C LYS A 12 16.81 -15.10 -15.26
N LEU A 13 15.51 -15.36 -15.21
CA LEU A 13 14.44 -14.43 -15.63
C LEU A 13 14.07 -13.40 -14.56
N ALA A 14 14.53 -13.57 -13.31
CA ALA A 14 14.25 -12.67 -12.18
C ALA A 14 14.97 -11.32 -12.23
N ARG A 15 15.67 -10.98 -13.30
CA ARG A 15 16.39 -9.71 -13.46
C ARG A 15 15.63 -8.63 -14.26
N SER A 16 14.40 -8.89 -14.66
CA SER A 16 13.54 -7.91 -15.32
C SER A 16 12.36 -7.62 -14.42
N PHE A 17 12.02 -6.35 -14.23
CA PHE A 17 10.90 -5.84 -13.43
C PHE A 17 9.51 -6.48 -13.71
N LYS A 18 9.40 -7.26 -14.75
CA LYS A 18 8.23 -8.10 -15.06
C LYS A 18 8.09 -9.35 -14.18
N ALA A 19 9.10 -9.71 -13.39
CA ALA A 19 9.14 -10.98 -12.67
C ALA A 19 8.24 -11.02 -11.43
N GLY A 20 7.92 -9.89 -10.81
CA GLY A 20 7.00 -9.84 -9.65
C GLY A 20 5.58 -10.33 -10.03
N TRP A 21 5.11 -9.89 -11.17
CA TRP A 21 3.79 -10.29 -11.70
C TRP A 21 3.72 -11.76 -12.10
N TYR A 22 4.80 -12.28 -12.69
CA TYR A 22 4.90 -13.70 -13.03
C TYR A 22 5.02 -14.59 -11.79
N ALA A 23 5.71 -14.14 -10.75
CA ALA A 23 5.86 -14.92 -9.50
C ALA A 23 4.51 -15.03 -8.75
N ILE A 24 3.74 -13.95 -8.65
CA ILE A 24 2.40 -13.97 -8.06
C ILE A 24 1.46 -14.84 -8.90
N ARG A 25 1.54 -14.75 -10.23
CA ARG A 25 0.73 -15.56 -11.14
C ARG A 25 1.16 -17.02 -11.17
N MET A 26 2.44 -17.34 -10.96
CA MET A 26 2.91 -18.72 -10.79
C MET A 26 2.49 -19.33 -9.46
N LEU A 27 2.53 -18.57 -8.38
CA LEU A 27 2.02 -19.03 -7.07
C LEU A 27 0.50 -19.28 -7.11
N ALA A 28 -0.25 -18.47 -7.87
CA ALA A 28 -1.68 -18.67 -8.10
C ALA A 28 -1.99 -19.92 -8.94
N PHE A 29 -1.02 -20.43 -9.73
CA PHE A 29 -1.21 -21.64 -10.53
C PHE A 29 -1.10 -22.93 -9.70
N PHE A 30 -0.47 -22.85 -8.50
CA PHE A 30 -0.30 -23.98 -7.59
C PHE A 30 -1.27 -23.97 -6.40
N SER A 31 -2.03 -22.89 -6.21
CA SER A 31 -3.09 -22.80 -5.22
C SER A 31 -4.44 -22.78 -5.93
N SER A 32 -5.39 -23.57 -5.44
CA SER A 32 -6.75 -23.65 -5.99
C SER A 32 -7.57 -22.34 -5.85
N GLU A 33 -7.04 -21.33 -5.17
CA GLU A 33 -7.65 -19.99 -5.04
C GLU A 33 -6.57 -18.90 -5.19
N PRO A 34 -6.87 -17.79 -5.89
CA PRO A 34 -5.94 -16.69 -5.99
C PRO A 34 -5.68 -16.07 -4.61
N PRO A 35 -4.45 -15.61 -4.32
CA PRO A 35 -4.16 -14.93 -3.07
C PRO A 35 -5.01 -13.67 -2.94
N ILE A 36 -5.67 -13.51 -1.80
CA ILE A 36 -6.38 -12.25 -1.47
C ILE A 36 -5.31 -11.20 -1.16
N LEU A 37 -5.14 -10.25 -2.07
CA LEU A 37 -4.20 -9.14 -1.89
C LEU A 37 -4.80 -8.08 -0.98
N LYS A 38 -3.99 -7.56 -0.06
CA LYS A 38 -4.39 -6.44 0.79
C LYS A 38 -4.53 -5.18 -0.06
N PRO A 39 -5.58 -4.36 0.14
CA PRO A 39 -5.74 -3.12 -0.62
C PRO A 39 -4.67 -2.09 -0.27
N ILE A 40 -4.46 -1.15 -1.16
CA ILE A 40 -3.75 0.11 -0.93
C ILE A 40 -4.80 1.15 -0.53
N LEU A 41 -4.62 1.83 0.59
CA LEU A 41 -5.47 2.95 0.98
C LEU A 41 -4.82 4.26 0.52
N LEU A 42 -5.48 4.98 -0.38
CA LEU A 42 -5.06 6.29 -0.86
C LEU A 42 -5.95 7.37 -0.23
N VAL A 43 -5.33 8.33 0.47
CA VAL A 43 -6.03 9.44 1.15
C VAL A 43 -5.57 10.76 0.54
N GLU A 44 -6.41 11.38 -0.26
CA GLU A 44 -6.09 12.53 -1.09
C GLU A 44 -7.34 13.35 -1.38
N ASP A 45 -7.35 14.64 -1.06
CA ASP A 45 -8.51 15.51 -1.27
C ASP A 45 -8.48 16.29 -2.59
N ASP A 46 -7.30 16.50 -3.17
CA ASP A 46 -7.20 17.13 -4.50
C ASP A 46 -7.53 16.12 -5.60
N PRO A 47 -8.59 16.37 -6.41
CA PRO A 47 -9.00 15.43 -7.45
C PRO A 47 -7.93 15.17 -8.53
N ARG A 48 -7.04 16.14 -8.78
CA ARG A 48 -5.98 16.01 -9.79
C ARG A 48 -4.87 15.11 -9.26
N ASP A 49 -4.44 15.34 -8.03
CA ASP A 49 -3.42 14.53 -7.36
C ASP A 49 -3.92 13.09 -7.15
N LEU A 50 -5.20 12.94 -6.82
CA LEU A 50 -5.87 11.65 -6.72
C LEU A 50 -5.81 10.89 -8.05
N GLU A 51 -6.26 11.52 -9.14
CA GLU A 51 -6.25 10.92 -10.48
C GLU A 51 -4.83 10.55 -10.92
N LEU A 52 -3.86 11.44 -10.71
CA LEU A 52 -2.45 11.19 -11.03
C LEU A 52 -1.88 10.00 -10.27
N THR A 53 -2.20 9.89 -8.97
CA THR A 53 -1.74 8.79 -8.12
C THR A 53 -2.38 7.47 -8.56
N LEU A 54 -3.67 7.45 -8.89
CA LEU A 54 -4.36 6.27 -9.40
C LEU A 54 -3.74 5.79 -10.72
N VAL A 55 -3.49 6.71 -11.67
CA VAL A 55 -2.82 6.39 -12.95
C VAL A 55 -1.41 5.84 -12.72
N ALA A 56 -0.67 6.39 -11.76
CA ALA A 56 0.67 5.90 -11.42
C ALA A 56 0.63 4.47 -10.85
N LEU A 57 -0.30 4.19 -9.95
CA LEU A 57 -0.51 2.85 -9.38
C LEU A 57 -0.96 1.84 -10.44
N GLU A 58 -1.87 2.22 -11.33
CA GLU A 58 -2.30 1.38 -12.44
C GLU A 58 -1.12 1.01 -13.37
N ARG A 59 -0.26 1.98 -13.70
CA ARG A 59 0.93 1.75 -14.54
C ARG A 59 1.94 0.82 -13.89
N SER A 60 1.98 0.73 -12.57
CA SER A 60 2.83 -0.23 -11.85
C SER A 60 2.37 -1.68 -11.98
N GLN A 61 1.19 -1.90 -12.60
CA GLN A 61 0.59 -3.23 -12.79
C GLN A 61 0.44 -4.03 -11.49
N LEU A 62 0.19 -3.35 -10.38
CA LEU A 62 -0.14 -3.99 -9.11
C LEU A 62 -1.52 -4.64 -9.21
N ALA A 63 -1.64 -5.84 -8.68
CA ALA A 63 -2.91 -6.56 -8.63
C ALA A 63 -3.74 -6.18 -7.38
N ASN A 64 -3.23 -5.28 -6.53
CA ASN A 64 -3.91 -4.83 -5.33
C ASN A 64 -5.03 -3.84 -5.67
N ASP A 65 -6.17 -3.99 -5.05
CA ASP A 65 -7.23 -2.99 -5.12
C ASP A 65 -6.76 -1.68 -4.48
N VAL A 66 -7.13 -0.55 -5.07
CA VAL A 66 -6.88 0.77 -4.50
C VAL A 66 -8.20 1.32 -3.98
N ILE A 67 -8.24 1.57 -2.67
CA ILE A 67 -9.36 2.23 -2.01
C ILE A 67 -8.98 3.69 -1.84
N SER A 68 -9.75 4.59 -2.42
CA SER A 68 -9.51 6.04 -2.31
C SER A 68 -10.54 6.71 -1.42
N VAL A 69 -10.09 7.61 -0.56
CA VAL A 69 -10.91 8.47 0.30
C VAL A 69 -10.38 9.90 0.23
N THR A 70 -11.25 10.88 0.45
CA THR A 70 -10.94 12.29 0.20
C THR A 70 -10.76 13.14 1.44
N ASP A 71 -10.81 12.56 2.63
CA ASP A 71 -10.53 13.26 3.89
C ASP A 71 -10.03 12.31 4.97
N GLY A 72 -9.39 12.87 6.00
CA GLY A 72 -8.82 12.09 7.08
C GLY A 72 -9.86 11.39 7.96
N ALA A 73 -11.07 11.93 8.07
CA ALA A 73 -12.14 11.28 8.83
C ALA A 73 -12.60 10.00 8.13
N GLN A 74 -12.80 10.03 6.79
CA GLN A 74 -13.10 8.85 6.00
C GLN A 74 -11.97 7.81 6.07
N ALA A 75 -10.70 8.26 6.07
CA ALA A 75 -9.57 7.35 6.25
C ALA A 75 -9.65 6.60 7.59
N LEU A 76 -9.94 7.30 8.67
CA LEU A 76 -10.11 6.69 9.99
C LEU A 76 -11.35 5.79 10.05
N ASP A 77 -12.46 6.17 9.45
CA ASP A 77 -13.66 5.35 9.36
C ASP A 77 -13.38 4.04 8.61
N TYR A 78 -12.64 4.13 7.50
CA TYR A 78 -12.20 2.94 6.77
C TYR A 78 -11.31 2.05 7.63
N LEU A 79 -10.27 2.60 8.25
CA LEU A 79 -9.28 1.84 9.03
C LEU A 79 -9.91 1.18 10.25
N LEU A 80 -10.79 1.89 10.95
CA LEU A 80 -11.44 1.44 12.18
C LEU A 80 -12.77 0.70 11.92
N ARG A 81 -13.15 0.50 10.67
CA ARG A 81 -14.40 -0.15 10.25
C ARG A 81 -15.64 0.48 10.90
N ARG A 82 -15.80 1.77 10.63
CA ARG A 82 -16.93 2.57 11.16
C ARG A 82 -17.76 3.14 10.03
N ASN A 83 -18.96 3.57 10.34
CA ASN A 83 -19.87 4.26 9.44
C ASN A 83 -20.05 3.47 8.12
N ASP A 84 -19.81 4.08 6.97
CA ASP A 84 -19.98 3.49 5.64
C ASP A 84 -19.03 2.29 5.39
N TYR A 85 -18.03 2.10 6.25
CA TYR A 85 -17.04 1.02 6.14
C TYR A 85 -17.21 -0.07 7.21
N ALA A 86 -18.32 -0.09 7.96
CA ALA A 86 -18.56 -1.04 9.05
C ALA A 86 -18.54 -2.49 8.54
N ASP A 87 -19.10 -2.73 7.36
CA ASP A 87 -19.26 -4.06 6.76
C ASP A 87 -18.10 -4.44 5.82
N ARG A 88 -17.05 -3.63 5.71
CA ARG A 88 -15.90 -3.99 4.86
C ARG A 88 -15.20 -5.25 5.34
N ALA A 89 -14.58 -5.98 4.43
CA ALA A 89 -13.80 -7.18 4.74
C ALA A 89 -12.73 -6.88 5.81
N GLU A 90 -12.46 -7.87 6.65
CA GLU A 90 -11.43 -7.79 7.68
C GLU A 90 -10.03 -7.65 7.07
N GLY A 91 -9.14 -7.08 7.86
CA GLY A 91 -7.73 -6.89 7.50
C GLY A 91 -7.36 -5.42 7.27
N ASN A 92 -6.08 -5.15 7.40
CA ASN A 92 -5.50 -3.83 7.22
C ASN A 92 -4.97 -3.66 5.78
N PRO A 93 -4.89 -2.44 5.25
CA PRO A 93 -4.26 -2.21 3.96
C PRO A 93 -2.78 -2.65 3.96
N ALA A 94 -2.25 -2.93 2.77
CA ALA A 94 -0.83 -3.22 2.58
C ALA A 94 0.03 -1.98 2.89
N VAL A 95 -0.48 -0.81 2.51
CA VAL A 95 0.13 0.49 2.75
C VAL A 95 -0.95 1.57 2.74
N ILE A 96 -0.72 2.65 3.47
CA ILE A 96 -1.51 3.88 3.40
C ILE A 96 -0.65 4.94 2.71
N LEU A 97 -1.14 5.45 1.58
CA LEU A 97 -0.61 6.64 0.91
C LEU A 97 -1.44 7.82 1.40
N LEU A 98 -0.82 8.73 2.12
CA LEU A 98 -1.51 9.73 2.94
C LEU A 98 -1.03 11.14 2.61
N ASP A 99 -1.92 12.01 2.14
CA ASP A 99 -1.56 13.43 2.08
C ASP A 99 -1.54 14.05 3.49
N LEU A 100 -0.72 15.05 3.64
CA LEU A 100 -0.59 15.82 4.87
C LEU A 100 -1.78 16.75 5.07
N LYS A 101 -2.15 17.48 4.02
CA LYS A 101 -3.14 18.57 4.08
C LYS A 101 -4.52 18.07 3.68
N LEU A 102 -5.19 17.44 4.61
CA LEU A 102 -6.53 16.89 4.40
C LEU A 102 -7.59 17.70 5.16
N PRO A 103 -8.82 17.77 4.64
CA PRO A 103 -9.94 18.34 5.38
C PRO A 103 -10.38 17.46 6.54
N LYS A 104 -11.10 18.03 7.49
CA LYS A 104 -11.66 17.43 8.71
C LYS A 104 -10.61 16.96 9.71
N VAL A 105 -9.80 15.95 9.33
CA VAL A 105 -8.68 15.43 10.10
C VAL A 105 -7.45 15.46 9.22
N ASN A 106 -6.38 16.14 9.63
CA ASN A 106 -5.17 16.27 8.84
C ASN A 106 -4.33 14.98 8.85
N GLY A 107 -3.39 14.85 7.91
CA GLY A 107 -2.59 13.63 7.76
C GLY A 107 -1.73 13.29 8.99
N LEU A 108 -1.21 14.28 9.73
CA LEU A 108 -0.44 14.01 10.96
C LEU A 108 -1.34 13.47 12.07
N GLU A 109 -2.57 13.99 12.19
CA GLU A 109 -3.55 13.48 13.16
C GLU A 109 -3.97 12.04 12.81
N VAL A 110 -4.20 11.75 11.52
CA VAL A 110 -4.46 10.37 11.05
C VAL A 110 -3.28 9.46 11.42
N LEU A 111 -2.04 9.88 11.15
CA LEU A 111 -0.83 9.12 11.49
C LEU A 111 -0.75 8.85 13.00
N GLU A 112 -0.99 9.87 13.85
CA GLU A 112 -0.95 9.74 15.30
C GLU A 112 -1.99 8.72 15.82
N ILE A 113 -3.21 8.79 15.31
CA ILE A 113 -4.28 7.85 15.67
C ILE A 113 -3.93 6.43 15.24
N VAL A 114 -3.43 6.25 14.01
CA VAL A 114 -3.00 4.92 13.52
C VAL A 114 -1.88 4.35 14.38
N ARG A 115 -0.90 5.14 14.78
CA ARG A 115 0.22 4.67 15.59
C ARG A 115 -0.16 4.38 17.05
N SER A 116 -1.18 5.06 17.57
CA SER A 116 -1.72 4.81 18.91
C SER A 116 -2.69 3.63 18.97
N THR A 117 -3.21 3.17 17.83
CA THR A 117 -4.15 2.04 17.75
C THR A 117 -3.38 0.74 17.57
N GLU A 118 -3.54 -0.21 18.49
CA GLU A 118 -2.75 -1.45 18.54
C GLU A 118 -2.83 -2.27 17.25
N GLU A 119 -4.04 -2.42 16.70
CA GLU A 119 -4.30 -3.19 15.49
C GLU A 119 -3.76 -2.53 14.21
N LEU A 120 -3.54 -1.21 14.24
CA LEU A 120 -3.14 -0.40 13.09
C LEU A 120 -1.68 0.03 13.13
N ARG A 121 -1.04 0.05 14.30
CA ARG A 121 0.29 0.66 14.49
C ARG A 121 1.40 0.10 13.59
N SER A 122 1.23 -1.13 13.10
CA SER A 122 2.19 -1.79 12.19
C SER A 122 1.90 -1.55 10.72
N VAL A 123 0.78 -0.89 10.37
CA VAL A 123 0.45 -0.61 8.97
C VAL A 123 1.44 0.41 8.41
N PRO A 124 2.10 0.11 7.27
CA PRO A 124 2.98 1.07 6.63
C PRO A 124 2.24 2.32 6.20
N ILE A 125 2.82 3.49 6.51
CA ILE A 125 2.30 4.81 6.08
C ILE A 125 3.39 5.53 5.31
N VAL A 126 3.06 5.96 4.11
CA VAL A 126 3.87 6.83 3.27
C VAL A 126 3.13 8.16 3.14
N MET A 127 3.73 9.25 3.62
CA MET A 127 3.19 10.58 3.37
C MET A 127 3.52 11.00 1.93
N LEU A 128 2.51 11.38 1.17
CA LEU A 128 2.63 11.98 -0.17
C LEU A 128 2.11 13.41 -0.10
N THR A 129 2.97 14.41 -0.11
CA THR A 129 2.56 15.78 0.14
C THR A 129 3.31 16.81 -0.67
N ASN A 130 2.69 17.97 -0.90
CA ASN A 130 3.34 19.14 -1.47
C ASN A 130 4.17 19.93 -0.43
N SER A 131 4.05 19.62 0.88
CA SER A 131 4.80 20.33 1.92
C SER A 131 6.27 19.93 1.92
N LYS A 132 7.14 20.95 1.93
CA LYS A 132 8.58 20.82 2.12
C LYS A 132 9.03 21.40 3.47
N GLU A 133 8.07 21.75 4.32
CA GLU A 133 8.35 22.40 5.60
C GLU A 133 9.10 21.44 6.53
N PRO A 134 10.29 21.85 7.07
CA PRO A 134 11.05 20.99 7.98
C PRO A 134 10.28 20.57 9.24
N VAL A 135 9.35 21.41 9.68
CA VAL A 135 8.51 21.14 10.86
C VAL A 135 7.56 19.97 10.58
N ASP A 136 6.90 19.95 9.43
CA ASP A 136 6.00 18.89 9.02
C ASP A 136 6.76 17.56 8.88
N LEU A 137 7.93 17.63 8.23
CA LEU A 137 8.81 16.49 8.05
C LEU A 137 9.26 15.90 9.40
N GLY A 138 9.77 16.76 10.31
CA GLY A 138 10.22 16.36 11.63
C GLY A 138 9.09 15.68 12.41
N ARG A 139 7.92 16.32 12.45
CA ARG A 139 6.76 15.79 13.16
C ARG A 139 6.26 14.45 12.61
N ALA A 140 6.26 14.27 11.28
CA ALA A 140 5.88 13.00 10.68
C ALA A 140 6.80 11.85 11.11
N TYR A 141 8.12 12.07 11.14
CA TYR A 141 9.08 11.07 11.60
C TYR A 141 9.01 10.80 13.10
N GLU A 142 8.79 11.82 13.92
CA GLU A 142 8.55 11.66 15.37
C GLU A 142 7.32 10.78 15.64
N LEU A 143 6.27 10.93 14.83
CA LEU A 143 5.06 10.12 14.91
C LEU A 143 5.22 8.72 14.30
N GLY A 144 6.36 8.39 13.69
CA GLY A 144 6.65 7.07 13.17
C GLY A 144 6.13 6.81 11.76
N VAL A 145 6.16 7.82 10.86
CA VAL A 145 5.94 7.59 9.43
C VAL A 145 7.02 6.67 8.85
N ASN A 146 6.65 5.81 7.90
CA ASN A 146 7.62 4.92 7.25
C ASN A 146 8.40 5.62 6.15
N SER A 147 7.76 6.56 5.44
CA SER A 147 8.41 7.36 4.40
C SER A 147 7.67 8.68 4.21
N TYR A 148 8.40 9.73 3.90
CA TYR A 148 7.87 11.04 3.58
C TYR A 148 8.35 11.43 2.18
N VAL A 149 7.42 11.56 1.25
CA VAL A 149 7.69 11.84 -0.15
C VAL A 149 7.06 13.16 -0.52
N VAL A 150 7.90 14.11 -0.89
CA VAL A 150 7.42 15.37 -1.46
C VAL A 150 6.99 15.12 -2.89
N LYS A 151 5.74 15.46 -3.21
CA LYS A 151 5.19 15.30 -4.56
C LYS A 151 6.05 16.08 -5.56
N PRO A 152 6.67 15.42 -6.56
CA PRO A 152 7.51 16.10 -7.54
C PRO A 152 6.68 16.99 -8.46
N VAL A 153 7.29 18.09 -8.91
CA VAL A 153 6.65 19.02 -9.85
C VAL A 153 6.52 18.39 -11.25
N VAL A 154 7.43 17.46 -11.59
CA VAL A 154 7.43 16.77 -12.88
C VAL A 154 6.57 15.54 -12.80
N PHE A 155 5.53 15.50 -13.62
CA PHE A 155 4.55 14.40 -13.67
C PHE A 155 5.18 13.00 -13.81
N GLN A 156 6.19 12.87 -14.68
CA GLN A 156 6.82 11.57 -14.93
C GLN A 156 7.58 11.05 -13.69
N ASP A 157 8.22 11.94 -12.96
CA ASP A 157 8.94 11.60 -11.73
C ASP A 157 7.96 11.19 -10.63
N PHE A 158 6.80 11.85 -10.57
CA PHE A 158 5.72 11.48 -9.64
C PHE A 158 5.18 10.08 -9.92
N ILE A 159 4.86 9.78 -11.19
CA ILE A 159 4.42 8.44 -11.58
C ILE A 159 5.44 7.37 -11.19
N SER A 160 6.73 7.63 -11.46
CA SER A 160 7.79 6.68 -11.14
C SER A 160 7.91 6.46 -9.63
N ALA A 161 7.91 7.53 -8.85
CA ALA A 161 8.02 7.46 -7.39
C ALA A 161 6.84 6.69 -6.77
N VAL A 162 5.60 6.97 -7.20
CA VAL A 162 4.41 6.27 -6.69
C VAL A 162 4.39 4.79 -7.10
N ALA A 163 4.79 4.49 -8.35
CA ALA A 163 4.89 3.12 -8.82
C ALA A 163 5.90 2.30 -7.99
N ASP A 164 7.08 2.87 -7.72
CA ASP A 164 8.12 2.23 -6.92
C ASP A 164 7.66 1.99 -5.47
N LEU A 165 6.99 2.97 -4.86
CA LEU A 165 6.40 2.84 -3.53
C LEU A 165 5.33 1.74 -3.50
N GLY A 166 4.44 1.71 -4.49
CA GLY A 166 3.40 0.70 -4.59
C GLY A 166 4.00 -0.70 -4.66
N VAL A 167 4.99 -0.92 -5.54
CA VAL A 167 5.68 -2.21 -5.66
C VAL A 167 6.41 -2.58 -4.37
N PHE A 168 7.13 -1.64 -3.76
CA PHE A 168 7.86 -1.93 -2.54
C PHE A 168 6.93 -2.37 -1.42
N TRP A 169 5.92 -1.58 -1.09
CA TRP A 169 5.05 -1.84 0.07
C TRP A 169 4.03 -2.94 -0.16
N ALA A 170 3.48 -3.08 -1.36
CA ALA A 170 2.46 -4.07 -1.65
C ALA A 170 3.03 -5.47 -1.96
N VAL A 171 4.27 -5.54 -2.49
CA VAL A 171 4.85 -6.80 -3.00
C VAL A 171 6.10 -7.23 -2.24
N LEU A 172 7.06 -6.31 -2.03
CA LEU A 172 8.38 -6.65 -1.51
C LEU A 172 8.48 -6.59 0.01
N ASN A 173 7.71 -5.70 0.65
CA ASN A 173 7.78 -5.52 2.09
C ASN A 173 7.22 -6.72 2.84
N GLU A 174 8.01 -7.26 3.78
CA GLU A 174 7.56 -8.27 4.73
C GLU A 174 7.00 -7.57 5.98
N PRO A 175 5.69 -7.71 6.25
CA PRO A 175 5.09 -7.09 7.42
C PRO A 175 5.60 -7.73 8.72
N PRO A 176 5.55 -7.01 9.86
CA PRO A 176 5.94 -7.57 11.16
C PRO A 176 5.15 -8.84 11.51
N PRO A 177 5.73 -9.76 12.31
CA PRO A 177 5.00 -10.93 12.82
C PRO A 177 3.72 -10.50 13.55
N GLY A 178 2.60 -11.19 13.28
CA GLY A 178 1.29 -10.87 13.86
C GLY A 178 0.45 -9.89 13.03
N SER A 179 1.00 -9.19 12.05
CA SER A 179 0.19 -8.52 11.04
C SER A 179 -0.40 -9.60 10.14
N THR A 180 -1.73 -9.61 10.02
CA THR A 180 -2.43 -10.61 9.19
C THR A 180 -1.91 -10.59 7.77
N ARG A 181 -1.08 -11.58 7.42
CA ARG A 181 -0.85 -11.94 6.02
C ARG A 181 -2.15 -12.46 5.45
N THR A 182 -2.33 -12.29 4.16
CA THR A 182 -3.33 -12.97 3.33
C THR A 182 -3.85 -14.23 3.99
N ILE A 183 -5.08 -14.21 4.47
CA ILE A 183 -5.72 -15.40 5.02
C ILE A 183 -6.02 -16.28 3.81
N LEU A 184 -5.18 -17.27 3.57
CA LEU A 184 -5.62 -18.44 2.83
C LEU A 184 -6.76 -19.06 3.67
N ARG A 185 -8.00 -18.93 3.22
CA ARG A 185 -9.11 -19.66 3.86
C ARG A 185 -8.75 -21.12 3.80
N SER A 186 -8.31 -21.66 4.95
CA SER A 186 -8.27 -23.10 5.15
C SER A 186 -9.69 -23.60 5.04
N THR A 187 -10.04 -24.23 3.94
CA THR A 187 -11.21 -25.09 3.87
C THR A 187 -10.96 -26.23 4.83
N LYS A 188 -11.57 -26.17 6.02
CA LYS A 188 -11.72 -27.37 6.84
C LYS A 188 -12.58 -28.39 6.07
N PRO A 189 -12.19 -29.65 6.12
CA PRO A 189 -12.94 -30.72 5.50
C PRO A 189 -14.33 -30.89 6.09
#